data_40fc291f7ef8764d9ccf26c6cc4965b4
#
_entry.id   40fc291f7ef8764d9ccf26c6cc4965b4
#
_cell.length_a   1.000
_cell.length_b   1.000
_cell.length_c   1.000
_cell.angle_alpha   90.00
_cell.angle_beta   90.00
_cell.angle_gamma   90.00
#
_symmetry.space_group_name_H-M   'P 1'
#
loop_
_entity.id
_entity.type
_entity.pdbx_description
1 polymer ?
#
loop_
_entity_poly.entity_id
_entity_poly.type
_entity_poly.pdbx_seq_one_letter_code
_entity_poly.pdbx_strand_id
1 'polypeptide(L)'
;MLETSHHIAVICSDEDEALRFYVDKLGFRVEKTFWRERQGDWLRMLRLGDTVVELFIKPNAPKRLTQPEALGLRHLAFRVEDVELAVDWLNARGIETEPVRTDPYNGGRFTFFHDPDGLPLEVHE
;
A
#
# COMPACT_ATOMS: atom_id res chain seq x y z
N MET A 1 27.18 -1.10 -2.03
CA MET A 1 26.53 -2.14 -2.84
C MET A 1 25.12 -2.36 -2.30
N LEU A 2 24.11 -2.39 -3.19
CA LEU A 2 22.72 -2.68 -2.81
C LEU A 2 22.45 -4.16 -3.01
N GLU A 3 21.78 -4.80 -2.06
CA GLU A 3 21.47 -6.24 -2.13
C GLU A 3 20.01 -6.50 -2.45
N THR A 4 19.11 -5.88 -1.68
CA THR A 4 17.66 -6.04 -1.86
C THR A 4 16.93 -4.86 -1.20
N SER A 5 15.62 -4.77 -1.42
CA SER A 5 14.78 -3.81 -0.70
C SER A 5 14.64 -4.25 0.76
N HIS A 6 14.87 -3.32 1.69
CA HIS A 6 14.67 -3.57 3.12
C HIS A 6 13.24 -3.26 3.56
N HIS A 7 12.71 -2.11 3.16
CA HIS A 7 11.34 -1.70 3.46
C HIS A 7 10.88 -0.60 2.50
N ILE A 8 9.59 -0.36 2.51
CA ILE A 8 8.93 0.74 1.82
C ILE A 8 8.26 1.59 2.88
N ALA A 9 8.53 2.90 2.87
CA ALA A 9 7.93 3.83 3.82
C ALA A 9 6.72 4.54 3.19
N VAL A 10 5.61 4.55 3.92
CA VAL A 10 4.35 5.17 3.51
C VAL A 10 3.89 6.15 4.58
N ILE A 11 3.51 7.35 4.17
CA ILE A 11 2.94 8.36 5.06
C ILE A 11 1.42 8.23 5.02
N CYS A 12 0.80 8.16 6.21
CA CYS A 12 -0.64 8.08 6.39
C CYS A 12 -1.13 9.24 7.27
N SER A 13 -2.31 9.75 6.97
CA SER A 13 -2.89 10.87 7.71
C SER A 13 -3.60 10.45 8.99
N ASP A 14 -4.19 9.25 9.01
CA ASP A 14 -4.96 8.73 10.15
C ASP A 14 -4.54 7.32 10.49
N GLU A 15 -4.16 7.10 11.75
CA GLU A 15 -3.67 5.81 12.22
C GLU A 15 -4.73 4.71 12.16
N ASP A 16 -5.94 5.00 12.65
CA ASP A 16 -7.00 4.00 12.72
C ASP A 16 -7.44 3.55 11.33
N GLU A 17 -7.58 4.49 10.40
CA GLU A 17 -7.90 4.17 9.01
C GLU A 17 -6.79 3.38 8.33
N ALA A 18 -5.53 3.77 8.53
CA ALA A 18 -4.38 3.09 7.95
C ALA A 18 -4.26 1.64 8.46
N LEU A 19 -4.36 1.43 9.77
CA LEU A 19 -4.28 0.08 10.35
C LEU A 19 -5.48 -0.78 9.95
N ARG A 20 -6.69 -0.22 9.92
CA ARG A 20 -7.86 -0.94 9.42
C ARG A 20 -7.68 -1.38 7.98
N PHE A 21 -7.08 -0.54 7.15
CA PHE A 21 -6.82 -0.86 5.76
C PHE A 21 -5.70 -1.89 5.60
N TYR A 22 -4.49 -1.56 6.04
CA TYR A 22 -3.33 -2.42 5.82
C TYR A 22 -3.35 -3.71 6.65
N VAL A 23 -3.81 -3.66 7.89
CA VAL A 23 -3.82 -4.84 8.77
C VAL A 23 -5.12 -5.64 8.63
N ASP A 24 -6.27 -5.02 8.90
CA ASP A 24 -7.53 -5.76 8.96
C ASP A 24 -8.01 -6.19 7.57
N LYS A 25 -7.87 -5.33 6.55
CA LYS A 25 -8.33 -5.63 5.19
C LYS A 25 -7.28 -6.32 4.34
N LEU A 26 -6.06 -5.83 4.29
CA LEU A 26 -5.02 -6.40 3.43
C LEU A 26 -4.24 -7.56 4.06
N GLY A 27 -4.30 -7.72 5.38
CA GLY A 27 -3.66 -8.84 6.06
C GLY A 27 -2.21 -8.63 6.45
N PHE A 28 -1.71 -7.41 6.46
CA PHE A 28 -0.41 -7.11 7.05
C PHE A 28 -0.44 -7.36 8.56
N ARG A 29 0.69 -7.76 9.10
CA ARG A 29 0.87 -7.97 10.53
C ARG A 29 1.76 -6.86 11.10
N VAL A 30 1.34 -6.25 12.23
CA VAL A 30 2.17 -5.30 12.95
C VAL A 30 3.29 -6.07 13.64
N GLU A 31 4.54 -5.81 13.28
CA GLU A 31 5.72 -6.43 13.92
C GLU A 31 6.27 -5.59 15.04
N LYS A 32 6.42 -4.28 14.81
CA LYS A 32 7.01 -3.34 15.75
C LYS A 32 6.32 -1.99 15.68
N THR A 33 6.38 -1.28 16.79
CA THR A 33 5.82 0.05 16.94
C THR A 33 6.81 0.93 17.68
N PHE A 34 7.08 2.12 17.14
CA PHE A 34 8.02 3.08 17.72
C PHE A 34 7.39 4.46 17.82
N TRP A 35 7.52 5.08 19.00
CA TRP A 35 7.32 6.50 19.15
C TRP A 35 8.63 7.22 18.83
N ARG A 36 8.58 8.18 17.90
CA ARG A 36 9.77 8.96 17.51
C ARG A 36 9.72 10.32 18.21
N GLU A 37 10.45 10.44 19.32
CA GLU A 37 10.43 11.62 20.20
C GLU A 37 10.69 12.94 19.46
N ARG A 38 11.75 13.02 18.65
CA ARG A 38 12.12 14.23 17.93
C ARG A 38 11.07 14.67 16.93
N GLN A 39 10.46 13.71 16.23
CA GLN A 39 9.48 13.94 15.18
C GLN A 39 8.07 14.10 15.75
N GLY A 40 7.82 13.57 16.95
CA GLY A 40 6.50 13.58 17.56
C GLY A 40 5.48 12.75 16.79
N ASP A 41 5.89 11.63 16.22
CA ASP A 41 5.01 10.76 15.45
C ASP A 41 5.23 9.28 15.74
N TRP A 42 4.27 8.46 15.31
CA TRP A 42 4.35 7.02 15.38
C TRP A 42 4.87 6.41 14.09
N LEU A 43 5.70 5.38 14.23
CA LEU A 43 6.13 4.48 13.17
C LEU A 43 5.59 3.08 13.47
N ARG A 44 4.81 2.52 12.54
CA ARG A 44 4.31 1.14 12.61
C ARG A 44 5.00 0.32 11.53
N MET A 45 5.77 -0.68 11.94
CA MET A 45 6.40 -1.62 11.00
C MET A 45 5.45 -2.78 10.74
N LEU A 46 5.03 -2.93 9.49
CA LEU A 46 4.10 -3.97 9.04
C LEU A 46 4.80 -4.96 8.13
N ARG A 47 4.36 -6.22 8.18
CA ARG A 47 4.88 -7.27 7.30
C ARG A 47 3.77 -8.04 6.61
N LEU A 48 3.98 -8.32 5.33
CA LEU A 48 3.18 -9.24 4.52
C LEU A 48 4.17 -10.11 3.71
N GLY A 49 4.33 -11.40 4.08
CA GLY A 49 5.37 -12.24 3.49
C GLY A 49 6.75 -11.61 3.67
N ASP A 50 7.46 -11.40 2.58
CA ASP A 50 8.77 -10.75 2.57
C ASP A 50 8.70 -9.22 2.43
N THR A 51 7.50 -8.67 2.26
CA THR A 51 7.30 -7.22 2.12
C THR A 51 7.19 -6.56 3.48
N VAL A 52 8.03 -5.56 3.72
CA VAL A 52 7.98 -4.72 4.92
C VAL A 52 7.54 -3.32 4.53
N VAL A 53 6.46 -2.85 5.16
CA VAL A 53 5.96 -1.48 5.01
C VAL A 53 6.06 -0.78 6.35
N GLU A 54 6.69 0.37 6.36
CA GLU A 54 6.71 1.26 7.53
C GLU A 54 5.67 2.36 7.34
N LEU A 55 4.67 2.40 8.23
CA LEU A 55 3.67 3.46 8.25
C LEU A 55 4.12 4.58 9.18
N PHE A 56 4.25 5.77 8.61
CA PHE A 56 4.50 7.00 9.35
C PHE A 56 3.20 7.79 9.44
N ILE A 57 2.73 8.03 10.66
CA ILE A 57 1.46 8.72 10.90
C ILE A 57 1.73 10.22 11.00
N LYS A 58 1.30 10.95 9.98
CA LYS A 58 1.51 12.40 9.85
C LYS A 58 0.20 13.10 9.47
N PRO A 59 -0.63 13.48 10.45
CA PRO A 59 -1.98 14.03 10.17
C PRO A 59 -1.98 15.29 9.32
N ASN A 60 -0.91 16.07 9.37
CA ASN A 60 -0.80 17.34 8.64
C ASN A 60 0.02 17.26 7.36
N ALA A 61 0.34 16.05 6.89
CA ALA A 61 1.06 15.90 5.63
C ALA A 61 0.21 16.39 4.45
N PRO A 62 0.82 17.04 3.45
CA PRO A 62 0.11 17.41 2.22
C PRO A 62 -0.46 16.16 1.53
N LYS A 63 -1.61 16.34 0.87
CA LYS A 63 -2.21 15.26 0.08
C LYS A 63 -1.26 14.83 -1.04
N ARG A 64 -1.28 13.52 -1.33
CA ARG A 64 -0.53 12.97 -2.45
C ARG A 64 -0.96 13.62 -3.77
N LEU A 65 0.01 14.04 -4.58
CA LEU A 65 -0.25 14.52 -5.92
C LEU A 65 -0.25 13.33 -6.89
N THR A 66 -1.44 12.94 -7.36
CA THR A 66 -1.63 11.81 -8.28
C THR A 66 -2.00 12.28 -9.69
N GLN A 67 -2.62 13.46 -9.81
CA GLN A 67 -3.00 14.04 -11.09
C GLN A 67 -2.75 15.55 -11.07
N PRO A 68 -1.76 16.03 -11.87
CA PRO A 68 -0.82 15.24 -12.65
C PRO A 68 0.09 14.41 -11.75
N GLU A 69 0.65 13.32 -12.29
CA GLU A 69 1.59 12.49 -11.54
C GLU A 69 2.87 13.27 -11.23
N ALA A 70 3.35 13.14 -10.00
CA ALA A 70 4.58 13.77 -9.54
C ALA A 70 5.76 12.79 -9.60
N LEU A 71 6.97 13.31 -9.55
CA LEU A 71 8.19 12.51 -9.47
C LEU A 71 8.19 11.68 -8.17
N GLY A 72 8.79 10.50 -8.21
CA GLY A 72 8.95 9.59 -7.08
C GLY A 72 8.22 8.27 -7.29
N LEU A 73 7.96 7.56 -6.20
CA LEU A 73 7.24 6.30 -6.25
C LEU A 73 5.82 6.51 -6.80
N ARG A 74 5.50 5.75 -7.84
CA ARG A 74 4.20 5.83 -8.48
C ARG A 74 3.14 5.00 -7.77
N HIS A 75 3.45 3.76 -7.46
CA HIS A 75 2.56 2.83 -6.76
C HIS A 75 3.35 1.67 -6.14
N LEU A 76 2.68 0.86 -5.34
CA LEU A 76 3.18 -0.39 -4.80
C LEU A 76 2.34 -1.52 -5.38
N ALA A 77 3.00 -2.53 -5.99
CA ALA A 77 2.34 -3.66 -6.60
C ALA A 77 2.51 -4.93 -5.77
N PHE A 78 1.43 -5.71 -5.66
CA PHE A 78 1.40 -7.02 -5.02
C PHE A 78 1.19 -8.11 -6.06
N ARG A 79 1.92 -9.19 -5.95
CA ARG A 79 1.73 -10.36 -6.81
C ARG A 79 0.54 -11.16 -6.35
N VAL A 80 -0.29 -11.58 -7.31
CA VAL A 80 -1.41 -12.51 -7.11
C VAL A 80 -1.36 -13.60 -8.17
N GLU A 81 -1.96 -14.75 -7.87
CA GLU A 81 -2.07 -15.84 -8.84
C GLU A 81 -3.22 -15.62 -9.84
N ASP A 82 -4.29 -15.00 -9.37
CA ASP A 82 -5.49 -14.73 -10.16
C ASP A 82 -6.06 -13.37 -9.77
N VAL A 83 -6.07 -12.44 -10.72
CA VAL A 83 -6.50 -11.06 -10.45
C VAL A 83 -8.01 -10.97 -10.20
N GLU A 84 -8.83 -11.81 -10.82
CA GLU A 84 -10.29 -11.79 -10.61
C GLU A 84 -10.62 -12.22 -9.18
N LEU A 85 -9.96 -13.27 -8.69
CA LEU A 85 -10.12 -13.70 -7.29
C LEU A 85 -9.62 -12.62 -6.32
N ALA A 86 -8.55 -11.93 -6.66
CA ALA A 86 -8.04 -10.81 -5.85
C ALA A 86 -9.04 -9.64 -5.81
N VAL A 87 -9.66 -9.32 -6.94
CA VAL A 87 -10.71 -8.29 -7.03
C VAL A 87 -11.91 -8.66 -6.14
N ASP A 88 -12.40 -9.89 -6.25
CA ASP A 88 -13.51 -10.36 -5.41
C ASP A 88 -13.15 -10.27 -3.92
N TRP A 89 -11.93 -10.66 -3.57
CA TRP A 89 -11.42 -10.61 -2.20
C TRP A 89 -11.33 -9.18 -1.67
N LEU A 90 -10.85 -8.22 -2.48
CA LEU A 90 -10.79 -6.80 -2.14
C LEU A 90 -12.18 -6.18 -1.99
N ASN A 91 -13.06 -6.43 -2.98
CA ASN A 91 -14.42 -5.90 -2.97
C ASN A 91 -15.24 -6.41 -1.77
N ALA A 92 -15.06 -7.68 -1.39
CA ALA A 92 -15.70 -8.24 -0.19
C ALA A 92 -15.29 -7.54 1.10
N ARG A 93 -14.15 -6.83 1.09
CA ARG A 93 -13.62 -6.03 2.22
C ARG A 93 -13.94 -4.54 2.09
N GLY A 94 -14.79 -4.17 1.14
CA GLY A 94 -15.17 -2.78 0.88
C GLY A 94 -14.07 -1.95 0.22
N ILE A 95 -13.14 -2.58 -0.47
CA ILE A 95 -12.10 -1.90 -1.24
C ILE A 95 -12.52 -1.92 -2.71
N GLU A 96 -12.76 -0.75 -3.28
CA GLU A 96 -13.08 -0.61 -4.69
C GLU A 96 -11.83 -0.80 -5.55
N THR A 97 -12.00 -1.44 -6.71
CA THR A 97 -10.94 -1.64 -7.68
C THR A 97 -11.32 -1.00 -9.01
N GLU A 98 -10.32 -0.63 -9.79
CA GLU A 98 -10.51 -0.24 -11.18
C GLU A 98 -10.87 -1.49 -12.03
N PRO A 99 -11.34 -1.30 -13.29
CA PRO A 99 -11.51 -2.43 -14.21
C PRO A 99 -10.20 -3.19 -14.42
N VAL A 100 -10.28 -4.51 -14.50
CA VAL A 100 -9.13 -5.36 -14.80
C VAL A 100 -8.62 -5.08 -16.21
N ARG A 101 -7.31 -4.97 -16.35
CA ARG A 101 -6.61 -4.73 -17.62
C ARG A 101 -5.55 -5.80 -17.85
N THR A 102 -5.15 -5.95 -19.10
CA THR A 102 -4.02 -6.82 -19.47
C THR A 102 -2.80 -5.96 -19.75
N ASP A 103 -1.68 -6.32 -19.13
CA ASP A 103 -0.40 -5.67 -19.38
C ASP A 103 0.08 -5.99 -20.81
N PRO A 104 0.21 -4.98 -21.69
CA PRO A 104 0.60 -5.23 -23.07
C PRO A 104 2.04 -5.72 -23.23
N TYR A 105 2.85 -5.61 -22.18
CA TYR A 105 4.27 -5.97 -22.23
C TYR A 105 4.55 -7.40 -21.77
N ASN A 106 3.80 -7.91 -20.78
CA ASN A 106 4.02 -9.24 -20.22
C ASN A 106 2.80 -10.16 -20.27
N GLY A 107 1.63 -9.64 -20.69
CA GLY A 107 0.39 -10.41 -20.81
C GLY A 107 -0.30 -10.72 -19.47
N GLY A 108 0.25 -10.31 -18.36
CA GLY A 108 -0.36 -10.47 -17.04
C GLY A 108 -1.55 -9.54 -16.85
N ARG A 109 -2.56 -10.02 -16.13
CA ARG A 109 -3.70 -9.19 -15.77
C ARG A 109 -3.39 -8.42 -14.50
N PHE A 110 -3.94 -7.21 -14.37
CA PHE A 110 -3.74 -6.35 -13.23
C PHE A 110 -4.89 -5.39 -13.01
N THR A 111 -4.98 -4.84 -11.82
CA THR A 111 -5.85 -3.70 -11.54
C THR A 111 -5.31 -2.88 -10.38
N PHE A 112 -5.83 -1.65 -10.26
CA PHE A 112 -5.46 -0.73 -9.19
C PHE A 112 -6.58 -0.58 -8.17
N PHE A 113 -6.16 -0.29 -6.95
CA PHE A 113 -6.97 0.18 -5.85
C PHE A 113 -6.17 1.23 -5.08
N HIS A 114 -6.71 1.81 -4.02
CA HIS A 114 -6.06 2.92 -3.33
C HIS A 114 -6.12 2.71 -1.82
N ASP A 115 -5.07 3.17 -1.13
CA ASP A 115 -5.13 3.24 0.32
C ASP A 115 -6.01 4.44 0.77
N PRO A 116 -6.28 4.61 2.08
CA PRO A 116 -7.15 5.71 2.55
C PRO A 116 -6.69 7.11 2.17
N ASP A 117 -5.41 7.31 1.94
CA ASP A 117 -4.83 8.59 1.54
C ASP A 117 -4.60 8.74 0.02
N GLY A 118 -5.10 7.77 -0.75
CA GLY A 118 -5.04 7.81 -2.21
C GLY A 118 -3.75 7.28 -2.82
N LEU A 119 -2.89 6.60 -2.04
CA LEU A 119 -1.72 5.93 -2.61
C LEU A 119 -2.20 4.81 -3.55
N PRO A 120 -1.82 4.83 -4.84
CA PRO A 120 -2.17 3.75 -5.74
C PRO A 120 -1.48 2.44 -5.34
N LEU A 121 -2.25 1.37 -5.28
CA LEU A 121 -1.80 0.01 -5.03
C LEU A 121 -2.25 -0.85 -6.20
N GLU A 122 -1.47 -1.87 -6.52
CA GLU A 122 -1.75 -2.73 -7.68
C GLU A 122 -1.76 -4.20 -7.25
N VAL A 123 -2.67 -4.98 -7.80
CA VAL A 123 -2.55 -6.44 -7.85
C VAL A 123 -2.22 -6.88 -9.27
N HIS A 124 -1.22 -7.74 -9.43
CA HIS A 124 -0.67 -8.14 -10.72
C HIS A 124 -0.35 -9.64 -10.73
N GLU A 125 -0.73 -10.34 -11.80
CA GLU A 125 -0.35 -11.74 -12.04
C GLU A 125 1.10 -11.91 -12.41
#